data_8e09fa2feabfe6a094dda79fff77f016
#
_entry.id   8e09fa2feabfe6a094dda79fff77f016
#
_cell.length_a   1.000
_cell.length_b   1.000
_cell.length_c   1.000
_cell.angle_alpha   90.00
_cell.angle_beta   90.00
_cell.angle_gamma   90.00
#
_symmetry.space_group_name_H-M   'P 1'
#
loop_
_entity.id
_entity.type
_entity.pdbx_description
1 polymer ?
#
loop_
_entity_poly.entity_id
_entity_poly.type
_entity_poly.pdbx_seq_one_letter_code
_entity_poly.pdbx_strand_id
1 'polypeptide(L)'
;MKSFFSAALCTTCLLAAEPQASSAITTIGVGAKPPAAAELLFDGSQKMLEEKWTYWQGPRFGSSLPIKWPIVEDPVDGGTCVKTDDPAVKKGMYGVADIVTKKTFRDFRLHVEFHIAKPGGNSGVYLQNRYEIQILDGDKTKHGMAAVINETESPYALYRGVGTWNSYDIIFRAARFHEGKLTEQALVTVYVNGQPAHHNVKISQVWGGPNSGVDGGNDGGKGITDSPQGIKLQAEGHDVRYRNIWIQELDLVKPDTSFTP
;
A
#
# COMPACT_ATOMS: atom_id res chain seq x y z
N MET A 1 -3.96 84.25 -28.29
CA MET A 1 -3.08 83.12 -27.86
C MET A 1 -3.76 82.41 -26.72
N LYS A 2 -4.34 81.25 -26.99
CA LYS A 2 -4.97 80.35 -25.96
C LYS A 2 -4.17 79.07 -25.87
N SER A 3 -3.47 78.86 -24.73
CA SER A 3 -2.77 77.65 -24.44
C SER A 3 -3.73 76.56 -23.96
N PHE A 4 -3.68 75.37 -24.60
CA PHE A 4 -4.35 74.22 -24.13
C PHE A 4 -3.37 73.39 -23.34
N PHE A 5 -3.63 73.14 -22.06
CA PHE A 5 -2.95 72.10 -21.28
C PHE A 5 -3.70 70.79 -21.44
N SER A 6 -2.99 69.78 -21.96
CA SER A 6 -3.47 68.38 -22.04
C SER A 6 -3.01 67.64 -20.80
N ALA A 7 -3.97 67.22 -19.97
CA ALA A 7 -3.66 66.35 -18.83
C ALA A 7 -3.69 64.87 -19.28
N ALA A 8 -2.58 64.20 -19.19
CA ALA A 8 -2.49 62.78 -19.42
C ALA A 8 -2.92 62.00 -18.16
N LEU A 9 -4.01 61.26 -18.25
CA LEU A 9 -4.48 60.37 -17.22
C LEU A 9 -3.66 59.07 -17.28
N CYS A 10 -2.81 58.81 -16.28
CA CYS A 10 -2.08 57.57 -16.16
C CYS A 10 -2.98 56.57 -15.41
N THR A 11 -3.53 55.58 -16.13
CA THR A 11 -4.34 54.53 -15.55
C THR A 11 -3.39 53.39 -15.11
N THR A 12 -3.13 53.32 -13.79
CA THR A 12 -2.42 52.19 -13.20
C THR A 12 -3.35 50.97 -13.15
N CYS A 13 -3.13 50.02 -14.03
CA CYS A 13 -3.73 48.66 -13.90
C CYS A 13 -3.13 47.97 -12.67
N LEU A 14 -3.89 47.85 -11.60
CA LEU A 14 -3.63 46.89 -10.54
C LEU A 14 -3.95 45.49 -11.10
N LEU A 15 -2.91 44.70 -11.40
CA LEU A 15 -3.05 43.27 -11.57
C LEU A 15 -3.35 42.65 -10.20
N ALA A 16 -4.60 42.28 -9.99
CA ALA A 16 -4.97 41.42 -8.85
C ALA A 16 -4.26 40.10 -9.00
N ALA A 17 -3.38 39.74 -8.06
CA ALA A 17 -2.81 38.42 -7.97
C ALA A 17 -3.94 37.43 -7.71
N GLU A 18 -4.12 36.46 -8.63
CA GLU A 18 -5.02 35.34 -8.39
C GLU A 18 -4.57 34.59 -7.15
N PRO A 19 -5.49 34.20 -6.25
CA PRO A 19 -5.13 33.37 -5.11
C PRO A 19 -4.58 32.03 -5.62
N GLN A 20 -3.30 31.75 -5.34
CA GLN A 20 -2.76 30.42 -5.53
C GLN A 20 -3.64 29.44 -4.77
N ALA A 21 -4.29 28.54 -5.49
CA ALA A 21 -5.03 27.44 -4.89
C ALA A 21 -4.07 26.69 -3.95
N SER A 22 -4.31 26.77 -2.65
CA SER A 22 -3.65 25.92 -1.68
C SER A 22 -3.89 24.49 -2.13
N SER A 23 -2.85 23.79 -2.55
CA SER A 23 -2.95 22.36 -2.87
C SER A 23 -3.40 21.65 -1.60
N ALA A 24 -4.66 21.24 -1.56
CA ALA A 24 -5.19 20.46 -0.45
C ALA A 24 -4.27 19.25 -0.25
N ILE A 25 -3.78 19.07 0.97
CA ILE A 25 -2.94 17.91 1.30
C ILE A 25 -3.81 16.67 1.12
N THR A 26 -3.57 15.93 0.05
CA THR A 26 -4.30 14.67 -0.19
C THR A 26 -3.85 13.65 0.84
N THR A 27 -4.81 13.03 1.51
CA THR A 27 -4.54 11.98 2.50
C THR A 27 -4.63 10.57 1.92
N ILE A 28 -5.18 10.42 0.71
CA ILE A 28 -5.30 9.16 -0.04
C ILE A 28 -4.91 9.35 -1.51
N GLY A 29 -4.62 8.26 -2.19
CA GLY A 29 -4.23 8.28 -3.59
C GLY A 29 -2.72 8.47 -3.79
N VAL A 30 -2.25 8.41 -5.02
CA VAL A 30 -0.84 8.61 -5.37
C VAL A 30 -0.36 9.99 -4.93
N GLY A 31 0.76 10.04 -4.22
CA GLY A 31 1.32 11.26 -3.64
C GLY A 31 0.74 11.63 -2.27
N ALA A 32 -0.11 10.79 -1.68
CA ALA A 32 -0.66 11.03 -0.35
C ALA A 32 0.44 11.21 0.71
N LYS A 33 0.27 12.21 1.54
CA LYS A 33 1.23 12.51 2.62
C LYS A 33 0.86 11.76 3.89
N PRO A 34 1.85 11.24 4.63
CA PRO A 34 1.58 10.61 5.92
C PRO A 34 0.98 11.63 6.91
N PRO A 35 -0.12 11.29 7.61
CA PRO A 35 -0.60 12.11 8.71
C PRO A 35 0.42 12.14 9.87
N ALA A 36 0.32 13.12 10.76
CA ALA A 36 1.28 13.31 11.84
C ALA A 36 1.46 12.09 12.77
N ALA A 37 0.42 11.25 12.90
CA ALA A 37 0.47 10.03 13.70
C ALA A 37 0.95 8.80 12.92
N ALA A 38 1.29 8.93 11.65
CA ALA A 38 1.77 7.82 10.84
C ALA A 38 3.28 7.62 11.01
N GLU A 39 3.68 6.36 10.96
CA GLU A 39 5.07 5.92 10.86
C GLU A 39 5.42 5.70 9.39
N LEU A 40 6.53 6.29 8.95
CA LEU A 40 7.07 6.03 7.62
C LEU A 40 7.77 4.67 7.62
N LEU A 41 7.35 3.79 6.72
CA LEU A 41 7.95 2.46 6.55
C LEU A 41 8.97 2.41 5.42
N PHE A 42 8.82 3.29 4.39
CA PHE A 42 9.79 3.40 3.30
C PHE A 42 9.76 4.79 2.67
N ASP A 43 10.92 5.42 2.59
CA ASP A 43 11.15 6.78 2.06
C ASP A 43 11.97 6.82 0.75
N GLY A 44 12.30 5.65 0.22
CA GLY A 44 13.19 5.52 -0.94
C GLY A 44 14.65 5.21 -0.57
N SER A 45 15.02 5.18 0.71
CA SER A 45 16.39 4.95 1.13
C SER A 45 16.69 3.50 1.49
N GLN A 46 17.93 3.06 1.18
CA GLN A 46 18.47 1.78 1.63
C GLN A 46 18.46 1.67 3.17
N LYS A 47 18.77 2.78 3.84
CA LYS A 47 18.79 2.85 5.31
C LYS A 47 17.42 2.45 5.89
N MET A 48 16.34 3.06 5.41
CA MET A 48 14.99 2.76 5.92
C MET A 48 14.55 1.34 5.56
N LEU A 49 14.90 0.85 4.35
CA LEU A 49 14.66 -0.54 3.98
C LEU A 49 15.29 -1.49 5.00
N GLU A 50 16.54 -1.29 5.38
CA GLU A 50 17.24 -2.12 6.35
C GLU A 50 16.76 -1.93 7.79
N GLU A 51 16.35 -0.72 8.19
CA GLU A 51 15.85 -0.43 9.53
C GLU A 51 14.45 -1.02 9.77
N LYS A 52 13.55 -0.90 8.80
CA LYS A 52 12.12 -1.24 8.97
C LYS A 52 11.78 -2.64 8.51
N TRP A 53 12.53 -3.23 7.58
CA TRP A 53 12.20 -4.48 6.93
C TRP A 53 13.23 -5.57 7.17
N THR A 54 12.79 -6.81 7.00
CA THR A 54 13.61 -8.03 6.94
C THR A 54 13.02 -8.99 5.94
N TYR A 55 13.73 -10.05 5.56
CA TYR A 55 13.11 -11.13 4.79
C TYR A 55 12.11 -11.90 5.64
N TRP A 56 10.97 -12.23 5.03
CA TRP A 56 10.06 -13.21 5.57
C TRP A 56 10.64 -14.61 5.39
N GLN A 57 10.98 -15.26 6.50
CA GLN A 57 11.61 -16.59 6.49
C GLN A 57 10.55 -17.70 6.48
N GLY A 58 9.67 -17.69 5.46
CA GLY A 58 8.70 -18.75 5.24
C GLY A 58 9.32 -20.04 4.68
N PRO A 59 8.52 -21.09 4.45
CA PRO A 59 9.02 -22.40 4.03
C PRO A 59 9.79 -22.45 2.71
N ARG A 60 9.64 -21.42 1.88
CA ARG A 60 10.33 -21.29 0.59
C ARG A 60 11.47 -20.29 0.61
N PHE A 61 11.77 -19.72 1.78
CA PHE A 61 12.82 -18.72 1.89
C PHE A 61 14.15 -19.22 1.32
N GLY A 62 14.72 -18.48 0.38
CA GLY A 62 15.93 -18.86 -0.34
C GLY A 62 16.94 -17.73 -0.54
N SER A 63 16.71 -16.56 0.08
CA SER A 63 17.62 -15.43 0.03
C SER A 63 18.49 -15.33 1.30
N SER A 64 19.17 -14.20 1.51
CA SER A 64 19.99 -13.94 2.70
C SER A 64 20.14 -12.44 2.92
N LEU A 65 20.18 -12.03 4.19
CA LEU A 65 20.47 -10.63 4.55
C LEU A 65 21.86 -10.19 4.08
N PRO A 66 22.05 -8.87 3.78
CA PRO A 66 21.04 -7.82 3.79
C PRO A 66 19.97 -8.01 2.71
N ILE A 67 18.85 -7.26 2.80
CA ILE A 67 17.82 -7.28 1.75
C ILE A 67 18.46 -6.86 0.42
N LYS A 68 18.25 -7.70 -0.61
CA LYS A 68 18.86 -7.53 -1.94
C LYS A 68 17.94 -6.85 -2.95
N TRP A 69 16.74 -6.43 -2.51
CA TRP A 69 15.87 -5.62 -3.34
C TRP A 69 16.56 -4.28 -3.62
N PRO A 70 16.91 -3.95 -4.88
CA PRO A 70 17.69 -2.76 -5.16
C PRO A 70 16.85 -1.49 -5.03
N ILE A 71 17.49 -0.44 -4.51
CA ILE A 71 16.99 0.93 -4.65
C ILE A 71 17.35 1.41 -6.05
N VAL A 72 16.34 1.86 -6.78
CA VAL A 72 16.47 2.31 -8.18
C VAL A 72 15.83 3.69 -8.34
N GLU A 73 16.16 4.37 -9.45
CA GLU A 73 15.48 5.62 -9.81
C GLU A 73 13.98 5.39 -10.01
N ASP A 74 13.19 6.33 -9.53
CA ASP A 74 11.76 6.37 -9.81
C ASP A 74 11.56 6.68 -11.30
N PRO A 75 10.87 5.82 -12.05
CA PRO A 75 10.76 5.94 -13.49
C PRO A 75 9.81 7.05 -13.96
N VAL A 76 9.07 7.71 -13.05
CA VAL A 76 8.00 8.65 -13.39
C VAL A 76 8.24 10.03 -12.80
N ASP A 77 8.42 10.10 -11.46
CA ASP A 77 8.37 11.38 -10.73
C ASP A 77 9.74 11.85 -10.23
N GLY A 78 10.80 11.08 -10.49
CA GLY A 78 12.13 11.32 -9.91
C GLY A 78 12.25 10.88 -8.45
N GLY A 79 13.47 10.92 -7.90
CA GLY A 79 13.77 10.31 -6.62
C GLY A 79 14.03 8.82 -6.74
N THR A 80 13.70 8.03 -5.69
CA THR A 80 14.06 6.62 -5.60
C THR A 80 12.88 5.75 -5.14
N CYS A 81 12.90 4.50 -5.59
CA CYS A 81 11.94 3.46 -5.21
C CYS A 81 12.68 2.12 -5.00
N VAL A 82 12.06 1.17 -4.33
CA VAL A 82 12.59 -0.19 -4.20
C VAL A 82 11.96 -1.10 -5.24
N LYS A 83 12.77 -1.95 -5.88
CA LYS A 83 12.34 -2.94 -6.88
C LYS A 83 12.33 -4.34 -6.27
N THR A 84 11.29 -5.13 -6.56
CA THR A 84 11.15 -6.53 -6.10
C THR A 84 12.06 -7.49 -6.87
N ASP A 85 13.34 -7.19 -6.96
CA ASP A 85 14.30 -7.90 -7.81
C ASP A 85 15.41 -8.54 -6.97
N ASP A 86 15.05 -9.62 -6.25
CA ASP A 86 16.02 -10.41 -5.52
C ASP A 86 16.62 -11.49 -6.43
N PRO A 87 17.96 -11.66 -6.48
CA PRO A 87 18.61 -12.67 -7.33
C PRO A 87 18.18 -14.11 -7.06
N ALA A 88 17.64 -14.41 -5.89
CA ALA A 88 17.14 -15.74 -5.56
C ALA A 88 15.78 -16.04 -6.19
N VAL A 89 15.04 -15.04 -6.65
CA VAL A 89 13.67 -15.18 -7.16
C VAL A 89 13.67 -15.36 -8.66
N LYS A 90 13.06 -16.44 -9.13
CA LYS A 90 12.73 -16.62 -10.56
C LYS A 90 11.26 -16.34 -10.77
N LYS A 91 10.90 -15.90 -11.99
CA LYS A 91 9.52 -15.60 -12.37
C LYS A 91 8.55 -16.72 -11.96
N GLY A 92 7.47 -16.37 -11.28
CA GLY A 92 6.47 -17.30 -10.76
C GLY A 92 6.87 -18.04 -9.48
N MET A 93 7.99 -17.68 -8.86
CA MET A 93 8.40 -18.25 -7.56
C MET A 93 8.11 -17.23 -6.45
N TYR A 94 7.07 -17.47 -5.66
CA TYR A 94 6.70 -16.63 -4.53
C TYR A 94 7.20 -17.19 -3.19
N GLY A 95 7.36 -16.30 -2.19
CA GLY A 95 7.79 -16.66 -0.85
C GLY A 95 9.29 -16.98 -0.72
N VAL A 96 10.08 -16.73 -1.78
CA VAL A 96 11.54 -16.99 -1.79
C VAL A 96 12.31 -15.81 -1.18
N ALA A 97 11.88 -14.59 -1.44
CA ALA A 97 12.52 -13.37 -0.96
C ALA A 97 11.52 -12.24 -0.67
N ASP A 98 10.33 -12.60 -0.20
CA ASP A 98 9.37 -11.62 0.30
C ASP A 98 9.97 -10.87 1.49
N ILE A 99 9.67 -9.58 1.61
CA ILE A 99 10.09 -8.79 2.76
C ILE A 99 8.90 -8.51 3.68
N VAL A 100 9.17 -8.41 4.98
CA VAL A 100 8.16 -8.16 6.01
C VAL A 100 8.67 -7.09 6.98
N THR A 101 7.78 -6.26 7.51
CA THR A 101 8.16 -5.27 8.52
C THR A 101 8.65 -5.97 9.80
N LYS A 102 9.69 -5.40 10.43
CA LYS A 102 10.18 -5.87 11.74
C LYS A 102 9.18 -5.57 12.86
N LYS A 103 8.53 -4.41 12.77
CA LYS A 103 7.43 -4.05 13.67
C LYS A 103 6.14 -4.73 13.23
N THR A 104 5.29 -5.07 14.19
CA THR A 104 4.01 -5.73 13.97
C THR A 104 2.85 -4.81 14.31
N PHE A 105 1.70 -5.00 13.65
CA PHE A 105 0.53 -4.13 13.72
C PHE A 105 -0.74 -4.96 13.84
N ARG A 106 -1.72 -4.45 14.58
CA ARG A 106 -3.01 -5.13 14.77
C ARG A 106 -4.09 -4.50 13.91
N ASP A 107 -4.51 -3.30 14.27
CA ASP A 107 -5.46 -2.50 13.50
C ASP A 107 -4.70 -1.29 12.97
N PHE A 108 -4.88 -0.97 11.70
CA PHE A 108 -4.08 0.09 11.09
C PHE A 108 -4.71 0.68 9.84
N ARG A 109 -4.22 1.85 9.49
CA ARG A 109 -4.29 2.43 8.16
C ARG A 109 -2.92 2.31 7.50
N LEU A 110 -2.88 1.75 6.30
CA LEU A 110 -1.67 1.55 5.50
C LEU A 110 -1.81 2.27 4.16
N HIS A 111 -0.80 3.00 3.77
CA HIS A 111 -0.64 3.53 2.42
C HIS A 111 0.55 2.86 1.74
N VAL A 112 0.37 2.46 0.50
CA VAL A 112 1.42 1.86 -0.33
C VAL A 112 1.29 2.36 -1.76
N GLU A 113 2.36 2.91 -2.33
CA GLU A 113 2.44 3.18 -3.76
C GLU A 113 3.23 2.09 -4.46
N PHE A 114 2.69 1.60 -5.59
CA PHE A 114 3.32 0.58 -6.40
C PHE A 114 3.29 0.92 -7.89
N HIS A 115 4.27 0.40 -8.61
CA HIS A 115 4.42 0.57 -10.05
C HIS A 115 4.72 -0.78 -10.70
N ILE A 116 3.97 -1.14 -11.72
CA ILE A 116 4.23 -2.32 -12.55
C ILE A 116 4.93 -1.85 -13.83
N ALA A 117 6.16 -2.29 -14.04
CA ALA A 117 6.96 -1.81 -15.16
C ALA A 117 6.63 -2.50 -16.50
N LYS A 118 6.07 -3.72 -16.46
CA LYS A 118 5.76 -4.54 -17.64
C LYS A 118 4.43 -5.26 -17.50
N PRO A 119 3.71 -5.52 -18.60
CA PRO A 119 2.47 -6.28 -18.58
C PRO A 119 2.61 -7.65 -17.88
N GLY A 120 1.56 -8.06 -17.16
CA GLY A 120 1.53 -9.29 -16.38
C GLY A 120 2.37 -9.25 -15.12
N GLY A 121 2.74 -8.06 -14.64
CA GLY A 121 3.47 -7.90 -13.37
C GLY A 121 2.64 -8.39 -12.20
N ASN A 122 3.29 -9.11 -11.27
CA ASN A 122 2.67 -9.72 -10.10
C ASN A 122 3.46 -9.45 -8.83
N SER A 123 2.76 -9.09 -7.78
CA SER A 123 3.21 -8.87 -6.42
C SER A 123 1.99 -8.87 -5.49
N GLY A 124 2.18 -8.60 -4.20
CA GLY A 124 1.07 -8.51 -3.25
C GLY A 124 1.44 -7.73 -2.00
N VAL A 125 0.44 -7.09 -1.40
CA VAL A 125 0.53 -6.45 -0.09
C VAL A 125 -0.20 -7.32 0.92
N TYR A 126 0.51 -7.92 1.87
CA TYR A 126 -0.06 -8.82 2.86
C TYR A 126 -0.24 -8.11 4.19
N LEU A 127 -1.49 -8.02 4.61
CA LEU A 127 -1.89 -7.49 5.91
C LEU A 127 -1.68 -8.57 6.97
N GLN A 128 -1.03 -8.22 8.07
CA GLN A 128 -0.64 -9.17 9.13
C GLN A 128 0.09 -10.41 8.59
N ASN A 129 0.92 -10.26 7.52
CA ASN A 129 1.62 -11.36 6.86
C ASN A 129 0.70 -12.54 6.46
N ARG A 130 -0.60 -12.30 6.23
CA ARG A 130 -1.62 -13.31 5.99
C ARG A 130 -2.58 -12.96 4.85
N TYR A 131 -3.18 -11.77 4.90
CA TYR A 131 -4.30 -11.41 4.03
C TYR A 131 -3.80 -10.55 2.88
N GLU A 132 -3.91 -11.06 1.68
CA GLU A 132 -3.35 -10.41 0.50
C GLU A 132 -4.33 -9.44 -0.15
N ILE A 133 -3.85 -8.22 -0.37
CA ILE A 133 -4.41 -7.30 -1.37
C ILE A 133 -3.52 -7.43 -2.61
N GLN A 134 -4.08 -7.99 -3.65
CA GLN A 134 -3.34 -8.42 -4.84
C GLN A 134 -2.83 -7.25 -5.68
N ILE A 135 -1.66 -7.44 -6.28
CA ILE A 135 -1.11 -6.60 -7.35
C ILE A 135 -0.86 -7.51 -8.54
N LEU A 136 -1.81 -7.60 -9.47
CA LEU A 136 -1.69 -8.44 -10.66
C LEU A 136 -2.28 -7.74 -11.88
N ASP A 137 -1.43 -7.37 -12.83
CA ASP A 137 -1.87 -6.79 -14.09
C ASP A 137 -2.53 -7.82 -14.99
N GLY A 138 -3.68 -7.45 -15.58
CA GLY A 138 -4.40 -8.26 -16.58
C GLY A 138 -5.48 -9.19 -16.01
N ASP A 139 -5.49 -9.47 -14.72
CA ASP A 139 -6.52 -10.30 -14.09
C ASP A 139 -7.63 -9.43 -13.46
N LYS A 140 -8.90 -9.82 -13.66
CA LYS A 140 -10.11 -9.12 -13.19
C LYS A 140 -10.97 -9.97 -12.26
N THR A 141 -10.45 -11.11 -11.83
CA THR A 141 -11.13 -12.05 -10.95
C THR A 141 -10.83 -11.76 -9.48
N LYS A 142 -11.27 -12.63 -8.59
CA LYS A 142 -10.91 -12.60 -7.16
C LYS A 142 -9.41 -12.86 -6.89
N HIS A 143 -8.61 -13.07 -7.92
CA HIS A 143 -7.14 -13.13 -7.88
C HIS A 143 -6.50 -11.91 -8.54
N GLY A 144 -7.28 -11.00 -9.12
CA GLY A 144 -6.80 -9.90 -9.91
C GLY A 144 -6.41 -8.66 -9.11
N MET A 145 -6.13 -7.59 -9.85
CA MET A 145 -5.71 -6.31 -9.30
C MET A 145 -6.61 -5.83 -8.17
N ALA A 146 -6.02 -5.52 -7.01
CA ALA A 146 -6.68 -5.05 -5.81
C ALA A 146 -7.75 -5.99 -5.22
N ALA A 147 -7.83 -7.24 -5.66
CA ALA A 147 -8.70 -8.22 -5.01
C ALA A 147 -8.27 -8.43 -3.55
N VAL A 148 -9.24 -8.56 -2.65
CA VAL A 148 -9.03 -9.26 -1.38
C VAL A 148 -9.08 -10.74 -1.74
N ILE A 149 -7.91 -11.37 -1.82
CA ILE A 149 -7.74 -12.69 -2.47
C ILE A 149 -8.82 -13.69 -2.05
N ASN A 150 -9.51 -14.25 -3.05
CA ASN A 150 -10.61 -15.22 -2.96
C ASN A 150 -11.85 -14.76 -2.17
N GLU A 151 -11.83 -13.60 -1.52
CA GLU A 151 -13.00 -13.03 -0.88
C GLU A 151 -13.81 -12.20 -1.88
N THR A 152 -13.19 -11.20 -2.50
CA THR A 152 -13.87 -10.31 -3.43
C THR A 152 -12.93 -9.74 -4.49
N GLU A 153 -13.47 -9.61 -5.71
CA GLU A 153 -12.82 -8.89 -6.81
C GLU A 153 -12.93 -7.37 -6.64
N SER A 154 -12.01 -6.63 -7.25
CA SER A 154 -12.00 -5.18 -7.28
C SER A 154 -12.49 -4.62 -8.63
N PRO A 155 -13.02 -3.39 -8.64
CA PRO A 155 -13.25 -2.67 -9.89
C PRO A 155 -11.91 -2.39 -10.62
N TYR A 156 -11.56 -3.23 -11.58
CA TYR A 156 -10.28 -3.14 -12.32
C TYR A 156 -10.05 -1.79 -13.00
N ALA A 157 -11.12 -1.08 -13.33
CA ALA A 157 -11.05 0.27 -13.93
C ALA A 157 -10.39 1.33 -13.03
N LEU A 158 -10.22 1.05 -11.73
CA LEU A 158 -9.52 1.93 -10.80
C LEU A 158 -7.99 1.85 -10.94
N TYR A 159 -7.48 0.77 -11.54
CA TYR A 159 -6.07 0.59 -11.85
C TYR A 159 -5.66 1.45 -13.05
N ARG A 160 -4.59 2.24 -12.90
CA ARG A 160 -4.12 3.19 -13.92
C ARG A 160 -3.26 2.56 -15.01
N GLY A 161 -2.98 1.25 -14.91
CA GLY A 161 -2.21 0.52 -15.91
C GLY A 161 -0.71 0.44 -15.62
N VAL A 162 -0.05 -0.31 -16.49
CA VAL A 162 1.41 -0.51 -16.50
C VAL A 162 2.12 0.82 -16.80
N GLY A 163 3.29 1.02 -16.21
CA GLY A 163 4.11 2.21 -16.41
C GLY A 163 3.68 3.45 -15.62
N THR A 164 2.69 3.31 -14.74
CA THR A 164 2.20 4.40 -13.89
C THR A 164 2.23 4.01 -12.41
N TRP A 165 2.36 5.00 -11.53
CA TRP A 165 2.19 4.78 -10.11
C TRP A 165 0.70 4.58 -9.77
N ASN A 166 0.46 3.60 -8.93
CA ASN A 166 -0.82 3.30 -8.33
C ASN A 166 -0.68 3.31 -6.81
N SER A 167 -1.78 3.47 -6.09
CA SER A 167 -1.78 3.43 -4.63
C SER A 167 -2.88 2.56 -4.08
N TYR A 168 -2.59 1.92 -2.96
CA TYR A 168 -3.56 1.37 -2.04
C TYR A 168 -3.57 2.18 -0.75
N ASP A 169 -4.75 2.61 -0.34
CA ASP A 169 -5.02 3.11 1.00
C ASP A 169 -5.95 2.10 1.68
N ILE A 170 -5.45 1.46 2.73
CA ILE A 170 -6.06 0.29 3.33
C ILE A 170 -6.35 0.59 4.80
N ILE A 171 -7.60 0.39 5.23
CA ILE A 171 -7.96 0.37 6.64
C ILE A 171 -8.24 -1.08 7.00
N PHE A 172 -7.49 -1.62 7.94
CA PHE A 172 -7.57 -3.00 8.35
C PHE A 172 -7.87 -3.11 9.84
N ARG A 173 -8.85 -3.94 10.18
CA ARG A 173 -9.17 -4.35 11.54
C ARG A 173 -8.95 -5.85 11.66
N ALA A 174 -8.07 -6.25 12.56
CA ALA A 174 -7.80 -7.65 12.83
C ALA A 174 -9.04 -8.39 13.33
N ALA A 175 -9.06 -9.70 13.18
CA ALA A 175 -10.04 -10.56 13.80
C ALA A 175 -10.08 -10.34 15.33
N ARG A 176 -11.15 -10.80 15.97
CA ARG A 176 -11.26 -10.80 17.44
C ARG A 176 -11.53 -12.21 17.92
N PHE A 177 -10.85 -12.58 18.98
CA PHE A 177 -11.02 -13.84 19.67
C PHE A 177 -11.46 -13.59 21.11
N HIS A 178 -12.31 -14.46 21.62
CA HIS A 178 -12.68 -14.53 23.02
C HIS A 178 -12.56 -15.98 23.48
N GLU A 179 -11.80 -16.22 24.53
CA GLU A 179 -11.50 -17.58 25.03
C GLU A 179 -11.01 -18.55 23.95
N GLY A 180 -10.13 -18.06 23.04
CA GLY A 180 -9.57 -18.85 21.94
C GLY A 180 -10.53 -19.15 20.78
N LYS A 181 -11.75 -18.60 20.80
CA LYS A 181 -12.74 -18.75 19.70
C LYS A 181 -12.82 -17.47 18.90
N LEU A 182 -12.85 -17.60 17.59
CA LEU A 182 -13.09 -16.48 16.67
C LEU A 182 -14.51 -15.93 16.92
N THR A 183 -14.59 -14.65 17.32
CA THR A 183 -15.87 -13.94 17.56
C THR A 183 -16.18 -12.95 16.46
N GLU A 184 -15.17 -12.34 15.85
CA GLU A 184 -15.34 -11.40 14.73
C GLU A 184 -14.24 -11.64 13.70
N GLN A 185 -14.63 -11.73 12.44
CA GLN A 185 -13.70 -11.83 11.31
C GLN A 185 -12.91 -10.54 11.14
N ALA A 186 -11.72 -10.64 10.55
CA ALA A 186 -10.98 -9.47 10.10
C ALA A 186 -11.80 -8.71 9.03
N LEU A 187 -11.66 -7.38 9.04
CA LEU A 187 -12.33 -6.47 8.09
C LEU A 187 -11.31 -5.63 7.36
N VAL A 188 -11.58 -5.35 6.10
CA VAL A 188 -10.76 -4.47 5.30
C VAL A 188 -11.60 -3.53 4.44
N THR A 189 -11.17 -2.26 4.40
CA THR A 189 -11.61 -1.25 3.42
C THR A 189 -10.40 -0.87 2.59
N VAL A 190 -10.54 -0.82 1.26
CA VAL A 190 -9.45 -0.50 0.34
C VAL A 190 -9.89 0.60 -0.62
N TYR A 191 -9.06 1.62 -0.74
CA TYR A 191 -9.14 2.61 -1.82
C TYR A 191 -8.00 2.34 -2.81
N VAL A 192 -8.33 2.38 -4.09
CA VAL A 192 -7.36 2.29 -5.19
C VAL A 192 -7.26 3.65 -5.85
N ASN A 193 -6.08 4.23 -5.86
CA ASN A 193 -5.86 5.56 -6.45
C ASN A 193 -6.81 6.65 -5.92
N GLY A 194 -7.16 6.57 -4.63
CA GLY A 194 -8.09 7.48 -3.97
C GLY A 194 -9.57 7.21 -4.22
N GLN A 195 -9.92 6.15 -4.95
CA GLN A 195 -11.29 5.75 -5.22
C GLN A 195 -11.67 4.50 -4.42
N PRO A 196 -12.89 4.41 -3.85
CA PRO A 196 -13.31 3.26 -3.06
C PRO A 196 -13.41 2.00 -3.93
N ALA A 197 -12.71 0.95 -3.53
CA ALA A 197 -12.74 -0.36 -4.16
C ALA A 197 -13.47 -1.39 -3.30
N HIS A 198 -13.18 -1.41 -2.02
CA HIS A 198 -13.76 -2.33 -1.04
C HIS A 198 -14.18 -1.57 0.20
N HIS A 199 -15.31 -1.98 0.81
CA HIS A 199 -15.81 -1.40 2.05
C HIS A 199 -16.25 -2.49 3.02
N ASN A 200 -15.63 -2.52 4.21
CA ASN A 200 -15.94 -3.48 5.28
C ASN A 200 -15.99 -4.94 4.81
N VAL A 201 -15.09 -5.33 3.88
CA VAL A 201 -15.04 -6.71 3.41
C VAL A 201 -14.57 -7.61 4.56
N LYS A 202 -15.35 -8.64 4.85
CA LYS A 202 -15.00 -9.68 5.82
C LYS A 202 -14.03 -10.67 5.18
N ILE A 203 -12.99 -11.03 5.90
CA ILE A 203 -12.03 -12.03 5.48
C ILE A 203 -12.35 -13.34 6.20
N SER A 204 -12.76 -14.35 5.44
CA SER A 204 -13.26 -15.61 5.99
C SER A 204 -12.14 -16.54 6.44
N GLN A 205 -10.99 -16.48 5.76
CA GLN A 205 -9.82 -17.31 6.07
C GLN A 205 -8.53 -16.73 5.45
N VAL A 206 -7.41 -17.32 5.78
CA VAL A 206 -6.14 -17.06 5.07
C VAL A 206 -6.08 -17.98 3.85
N TRP A 207 -5.96 -17.40 2.66
CA TRP A 207 -5.94 -18.12 1.40
C TRP A 207 -4.52 -18.42 0.95
N GLY A 208 -4.26 -19.68 0.64
CA GLY A 208 -2.97 -20.12 0.11
C GLY A 208 -1.78 -19.96 1.06
N GLY A 209 -0.65 -20.54 0.67
CA GLY A 209 0.61 -20.41 1.40
C GLY A 209 0.64 -21.10 2.78
N PRO A 210 1.74 -20.91 3.52
CA PRO A 210 2.00 -21.63 4.76
C PRO A 210 1.09 -21.21 5.93
N ASN A 211 0.52 -20.01 5.86
CA ASN A 211 -0.41 -19.49 6.88
C ASN A 211 -1.88 -19.72 6.52
N SER A 212 -2.17 -20.57 5.51
CA SER A 212 -3.53 -20.80 5.02
C SER A 212 -4.45 -21.49 6.04
N GLY A 213 -5.76 -21.26 5.85
CA GLY A 213 -6.83 -21.88 6.62
C GLY A 213 -7.54 -20.92 7.58
N VAL A 214 -8.51 -21.46 8.33
CA VAL A 214 -9.29 -20.71 9.33
C VAL A 214 -8.72 -20.87 10.75
N ASP A 215 -8.09 -22.02 11.02
CA ASP A 215 -7.49 -22.26 12.32
C ASP A 215 -6.33 -21.29 12.56
N GLY A 216 -6.42 -20.53 13.62
CA GLY A 216 -5.52 -19.46 13.92
C GLY A 216 -4.83 -19.62 15.26
N GLY A 217 -3.90 -18.74 15.49
CA GLY A 217 -3.18 -18.60 16.75
C GLY A 217 -2.68 -17.18 16.91
N ASN A 218 -2.49 -16.80 18.15
CA ASN A 218 -2.11 -15.44 18.49
C ASN A 218 -0.62 -15.14 18.27
N ASP A 219 0.19 -16.10 17.94
CA ASP A 219 1.66 -16.00 17.89
C ASP A 219 2.25 -16.23 16.50
N GLY A 220 1.46 -15.99 15.45
CA GLY A 220 1.94 -16.16 14.07
C GLY A 220 1.76 -17.56 13.54
N GLY A 221 0.98 -18.38 14.21
CA GLY A 221 0.56 -19.69 13.74
C GLY A 221 -0.21 -19.65 12.42
N LYS A 222 -0.83 -20.75 12.06
CA LYS A 222 -1.62 -20.93 10.87
C LYS A 222 -2.99 -20.25 10.97
N GLY A 223 -3.52 -19.73 9.87
CA GLY A 223 -4.88 -19.21 9.79
C GLY A 223 -5.07 -17.79 10.35
N ILE A 224 -6.30 -17.49 10.74
CA ILE A 224 -6.71 -16.17 11.25
C ILE A 224 -6.06 -15.88 12.61
N THR A 225 -5.70 -14.62 12.85
CA THR A 225 -5.11 -14.18 14.12
C THR A 225 -5.64 -12.81 14.54
N ASP A 226 -5.67 -12.54 15.85
CA ASP A 226 -5.87 -11.21 16.43
C ASP A 226 -4.57 -10.59 16.99
N SER A 227 -3.47 -11.34 16.93
CA SER A 227 -2.15 -10.83 17.31
C SER A 227 -1.59 -9.87 16.28
N PRO A 228 -0.88 -8.81 16.71
CA PRO A 228 -0.14 -7.96 15.78
C PRO A 228 0.84 -8.77 14.93
N GLN A 229 0.86 -8.52 13.62
CA GLN A 229 1.78 -9.16 12.68
C GLN A 229 2.33 -8.15 11.68
N GLY A 230 3.39 -8.52 10.92
CA GLY A 230 4.03 -7.63 9.98
C GLY A 230 3.22 -7.37 8.71
N ILE A 231 3.55 -6.27 8.04
CA ILE A 231 3.14 -6.02 6.64
C ILE A 231 4.16 -6.70 5.75
N LYS A 232 3.72 -7.53 4.80
CA LYS A 232 4.61 -8.24 3.89
C LYS A 232 4.40 -7.75 2.46
N LEU A 233 5.50 -7.60 1.73
CA LEU A 233 5.50 -7.34 0.28
C LEU A 233 6.10 -8.56 -0.44
N GLN A 234 5.44 -8.96 -1.54
CA GLN A 234 5.81 -10.17 -2.27
C GLN A 234 6.82 -9.86 -3.38
N ALA A 235 7.78 -10.78 -3.56
CA ALA A 235 8.66 -10.85 -4.72
C ALA A 235 8.34 -12.12 -5.52
N GLU A 236 7.90 -11.96 -6.78
CA GLU A 236 7.51 -13.09 -7.64
C GLU A 236 8.25 -13.09 -8.99
N GLY A 237 9.42 -12.44 -9.05
CA GLY A 237 10.25 -12.37 -10.26
C GLY A 237 9.67 -11.47 -11.35
N HIS A 238 8.87 -10.48 -10.97
CA HIS A 238 8.32 -9.45 -11.85
C HIS A 238 8.91 -8.09 -11.49
N ASP A 239 8.97 -7.15 -12.46
CA ASP A 239 9.42 -5.78 -12.23
C ASP A 239 8.28 -4.96 -11.63
N VAL A 240 8.06 -5.16 -10.33
CA VAL A 240 7.17 -4.33 -9.52
C VAL A 240 8.03 -3.49 -8.59
N ARG A 241 7.62 -2.25 -8.35
CA ARG A 241 8.35 -1.28 -7.54
C ARG A 241 7.44 -0.67 -6.50
N TYR A 242 8.03 -0.25 -5.38
CA TYR A 242 7.32 0.38 -4.27
C TYR A 242 7.98 1.67 -3.84
N ARG A 243 7.16 2.64 -3.41
CA ARG A 243 7.59 3.90 -2.78
C ARG A 243 6.53 4.40 -1.81
N ASN A 244 6.81 5.44 -1.06
CA ASN A 244 5.86 6.15 -0.19
C ASN A 244 4.99 5.18 0.62
N ILE A 245 5.64 4.36 1.46
CA ILE A 245 4.94 3.40 2.32
C ILE A 245 4.90 3.96 3.74
N TRP A 246 3.69 4.13 4.27
CA TRP A 246 3.50 4.56 5.65
C TRP A 246 2.30 3.88 6.30
N ILE A 247 2.33 3.80 7.62
CA ILE A 247 1.31 3.13 8.42
C ILE A 247 0.93 3.99 9.62
N GLN A 248 -0.34 3.99 9.97
CA GLN A 248 -0.87 4.57 11.19
C GLN A 248 -1.58 3.47 11.98
N GLU A 249 -1.13 3.23 13.21
CA GLU A 249 -1.83 2.33 14.11
C GLU A 249 -3.17 2.93 14.51
N LEU A 250 -4.19 2.08 14.58
CA LEU A 250 -5.55 2.43 14.95
C LEU A 250 -6.01 1.56 16.13
N ASP A 251 -7.05 2.02 16.82
CA ASP A 251 -7.78 1.24 17.80
C ASP A 251 -9.25 1.13 17.35
N LEU A 252 -9.54 0.10 16.54
CA LEU A 252 -10.86 -0.12 15.94
C LEU A 252 -11.69 -1.03 16.85
N VAL A 253 -12.27 -0.46 17.90
CA VAL A 253 -13.12 -1.19 18.86
C VAL A 253 -14.35 -1.78 18.16
N LYS A 254 -15.03 -0.99 17.32
CA LYS A 254 -16.20 -1.45 16.54
C LYS A 254 -15.76 -2.22 15.30
N PRO A 255 -16.57 -3.18 14.81
CA PRO A 255 -16.31 -3.90 13.57
C PRO A 255 -16.63 -3.02 12.34
N ASP A 256 -15.88 -1.95 12.19
CA ASP A 256 -16.03 -0.96 11.13
C ASP A 256 -14.64 -0.43 10.70
N THR A 257 -14.37 -0.48 9.40
CA THR A 257 -13.18 0.07 8.76
C THR A 257 -13.52 1.25 7.85
N SER A 258 -14.71 1.86 8.06
CA SER A 258 -15.10 3.07 7.34
C SER A 258 -14.09 4.19 7.58
N PHE A 259 -13.74 4.88 6.51
CA PHE A 259 -12.79 5.97 6.55
C PHE A 259 -13.33 7.13 5.70
N THR A 260 -13.25 8.33 6.26
CA THR A 260 -13.50 9.56 5.50
C THR A 260 -12.16 10.21 5.24
N PRO A 261 -11.77 10.35 3.96
CA PRO A 261 -10.49 10.93 3.56
C PRO A 261 -10.29 12.38 4.01
#